data_927e3cc993e4b4e6bedd0b80ee3959d1
#
_entry.id   927e3cc993e4b4e6bedd0b80ee3959d1
#
_cell.length_a   1.000
_cell.length_b   1.000
_cell.length_c   1.000
_cell.angle_alpha   90.00
_cell.angle_beta   90.00
_cell.angle_gamma   90.00
#
_symmetry.space_group_name_H-M   'P 1'
#
loop_
_entity.id
_entity.type
_entity.pdbx_description
1 polymer ?
#
loop_
_entity_poly.entity_id
_entity_poly.type
_entity_poly.pdbx_seq_one_letter_code
_entity_poly.pdbx_strand_id
1 'polypeptide(L)'
;MAQANVKLTVDATQAQRALKGVQAQSVGLQNQLGKLKAAFAGIAFTAVARQATATASNFQALQLRMQVLTSEFGEFAQAQELVRKAQDKFNLSIVEATQGVTDIFARLRPLGISLKDIETTFIGFNTIAKLAGLNATEASAAFTQLAQGLGSGRLQGDEFRSIAEQVPQLLKAISDETGIASGKLKDFASKGLLRSDIILRALAKAAEEGANKIGAIMDASP
;
A
#
# COMPACT_ATOMS: atom_id res chain seq x y z
N MET A 1 -32.62 5.20 -36.78
CA MET A 1 -32.00 5.34 -35.45
C MET A 1 -31.99 3.98 -34.80
N ALA A 2 -30.84 3.32 -34.75
CA ALA A 2 -30.69 1.99 -34.19
C ALA A 2 -30.18 2.16 -32.75
N GLN A 3 -30.97 1.73 -31.78
CA GLN A 3 -30.56 1.65 -30.37
C GLN A 3 -29.74 0.38 -30.18
N ALA A 4 -28.46 0.54 -29.88
CA ALA A 4 -27.59 -0.57 -29.49
C ALA A 4 -27.85 -0.91 -28.01
N ASN A 5 -28.58 -1.98 -27.74
CA ASN A 5 -28.69 -2.57 -26.40
C ASN A 5 -27.41 -3.36 -26.08
N VAL A 6 -26.52 -2.79 -25.27
CA VAL A 6 -25.40 -3.51 -24.69
C VAL A 6 -25.92 -4.37 -23.54
N LYS A 7 -26.08 -5.68 -23.78
CA LYS A 7 -26.35 -6.67 -22.73
C LYS A 7 -25.04 -6.92 -21.97
N LEU A 8 -24.91 -6.37 -20.77
CA LEU A 8 -23.91 -6.81 -19.81
C LEU A 8 -24.33 -8.19 -19.28
N THR A 9 -23.81 -9.25 -19.87
CA THR A 9 -23.84 -10.59 -19.28
C THR A 9 -22.71 -10.66 -18.23
N VAL A 10 -23.00 -10.29 -17.00
CA VAL A 10 -22.14 -10.64 -15.87
C VAL A 10 -22.17 -12.16 -15.76
N ASP A 11 -21.05 -12.82 -16.01
CA ASP A 11 -20.94 -14.27 -15.84
C ASP A 11 -20.99 -14.61 -14.35
N ALA A 12 -22.23 -14.82 -13.86
CA ALA A 12 -22.54 -15.18 -12.49
C ALA A 12 -21.79 -16.44 -12.02
N THR A 13 -21.30 -17.28 -12.96
CA THR A 13 -20.57 -18.49 -12.69
C THR A 13 -19.15 -18.20 -12.19
N GLN A 14 -18.49 -17.15 -12.69
CA GLN A 14 -17.17 -16.74 -12.21
C GLN A 14 -17.26 -16.08 -10.84
N ALA A 15 -18.27 -15.23 -10.62
CA ALA A 15 -18.54 -14.63 -9.32
C ALA A 15 -18.87 -15.68 -8.25
N GLN A 16 -19.66 -16.70 -8.60
CA GLN A 16 -19.96 -17.82 -7.71
C GLN A 16 -18.76 -18.72 -7.42
N ARG A 17 -17.84 -18.92 -8.38
CA ARG A 17 -16.59 -19.67 -8.13
C ARG A 17 -15.64 -18.88 -7.22
N ALA A 18 -15.52 -17.58 -7.42
CA ALA A 18 -14.73 -16.70 -6.55
C ALA A 18 -15.30 -16.68 -5.11
N LEU A 19 -16.64 -16.58 -4.96
CA LEU A 19 -17.31 -16.67 -3.67
C LEU A 19 -17.13 -18.03 -2.99
N LYS A 20 -17.19 -19.13 -3.73
CA LYS A 20 -16.90 -20.47 -3.18
C LYS A 20 -15.43 -20.63 -2.77
N GLY A 21 -14.49 -20.03 -3.51
CA GLY A 21 -13.07 -20.01 -3.13
C GLY A 21 -12.83 -19.24 -1.82
N VAL A 22 -13.47 -18.08 -1.67
CA VAL A 22 -13.41 -17.28 -0.43
C VAL A 22 -14.09 -17.99 0.74
N GLN A 23 -15.21 -18.66 0.51
CA GLN A 23 -15.88 -19.49 1.52
C GLN A 23 -15.03 -20.70 1.95
N ALA A 24 -14.33 -21.37 1.02
CA ALA A 24 -13.45 -22.49 1.35
C ALA A 24 -12.23 -22.04 2.18
N GLN A 25 -11.66 -20.85 1.88
CA GLN A 25 -10.59 -20.27 2.69
C GLN A 25 -11.08 -19.82 4.08
N SER A 26 -12.29 -19.28 4.18
CA SER A 26 -12.88 -18.90 5.48
C SER A 26 -13.20 -20.12 6.36
N VAL A 27 -13.62 -21.22 5.77
CA VAL A 27 -13.84 -22.50 6.48
C VAL A 27 -12.49 -23.10 6.94
N GLY A 28 -11.43 -23.00 6.14
CA GLY A 28 -10.08 -23.38 6.53
C GLY A 28 -9.56 -22.57 7.73
N LEU A 29 -9.80 -21.26 7.72
CA LEU A 29 -9.44 -20.35 8.82
C LEU A 29 -10.28 -20.64 10.09
N GLN A 30 -11.57 -20.90 9.93
CA GLN A 30 -12.46 -21.29 11.04
C GLN A 30 -12.07 -22.63 11.67
N ASN A 31 -11.60 -23.59 10.89
CA ASN A 31 -11.11 -24.87 11.39
C ASN A 31 -9.75 -24.73 12.11
N GLN A 32 -8.85 -23.84 11.64
CA GLN A 32 -7.62 -23.53 12.36
C GLN A 32 -7.89 -22.74 13.64
N LEU A 33 -8.82 -21.80 13.63
CA LEU A 33 -9.31 -21.10 14.82
C LEU A 33 -10.00 -22.07 15.81
N GLY A 34 -10.70 -23.08 15.32
CA GLY A 34 -11.29 -24.15 16.13
C GLY A 34 -10.22 -25.00 16.87
N LYS A 35 -9.11 -25.31 16.21
CA LYS A 35 -7.96 -26.01 16.84
C LYS A 35 -7.20 -25.13 17.83
N LEU A 36 -7.06 -23.83 17.55
CA LEU A 36 -6.53 -22.86 18.51
C LEU A 36 -7.45 -22.66 19.71
N LYS A 37 -8.78 -22.70 19.49
CA LYS A 37 -9.78 -22.68 20.58
C LYS A 37 -9.57 -23.79 21.60
N ALA A 38 -9.26 -25.00 21.15
CA ALA A 38 -9.03 -26.14 22.03
C ALA A 38 -7.70 -26.02 22.81
N ALA A 39 -6.69 -25.35 22.24
CA ALA A 39 -5.38 -25.17 22.89
C ALA A 39 -5.35 -24.05 23.93
N PHE A 40 -6.28 -23.08 23.88
CA PHE A 40 -6.30 -21.91 24.75
C PHE A 40 -7.52 -21.83 25.68
N ALA A 41 -8.15 -22.93 26.01
CA ALA A 41 -9.38 -23.01 26.83
C ALA A 41 -9.29 -22.47 28.29
N GLY A 42 -8.24 -21.72 28.62
CA GLY A 42 -8.06 -21.17 29.98
C GLY A 42 -7.71 -19.69 30.07
N ILE A 43 -7.59 -18.96 28.95
CA ILE A 43 -7.19 -17.54 28.95
C ILE A 43 -8.31 -16.70 28.35
N ALA A 44 -8.60 -15.53 28.89
CA ALA A 44 -9.68 -14.58 28.55
C ALA A 44 -9.99 -14.47 27.04
N PHE A 45 -10.66 -15.49 26.50
CA PHE A 45 -10.84 -15.76 25.06
C PHE A 45 -11.77 -14.77 24.36
N THR A 46 -12.60 -14.05 25.11
CA THR A 46 -13.62 -13.18 24.53
C THR A 46 -13.05 -11.91 23.90
N ALA A 47 -11.97 -11.35 24.43
CA ALA A 47 -11.34 -10.15 23.87
C ALA A 47 -10.54 -10.47 22.60
N VAL A 48 -9.77 -11.57 22.63
CA VAL A 48 -8.96 -12.03 21.48
C VAL A 48 -9.84 -12.49 20.32
N ALA A 49 -10.94 -13.20 20.60
CA ALA A 49 -11.87 -13.63 19.57
C ALA A 49 -12.59 -12.46 18.90
N ARG A 50 -12.99 -11.42 19.64
CA ARG A 50 -13.60 -10.20 19.08
C ARG A 50 -12.61 -9.44 18.19
N GLN A 51 -11.36 -9.33 18.60
CA GLN A 51 -10.33 -8.67 17.83
C GLN A 51 -9.96 -9.44 16.55
N ALA A 52 -9.86 -10.75 16.62
CA ALA A 52 -9.63 -11.61 15.46
C ALA A 52 -10.78 -11.55 14.44
N THR A 53 -12.02 -11.50 14.91
CA THR A 53 -13.20 -11.37 14.03
C THR A 53 -13.27 -9.98 13.38
N ALA A 54 -12.96 -8.91 14.12
CA ALA A 54 -12.91 -7.56 13.59
C ALA A 54 -11.79 -7.41 12.54
N THR A 55 -10.61 -8.00 12.80
CA THR A 55 -9.50 -8.00 11.85
C THR A 55 -9.84 -8.76 10.57
N ALA A 56 -10.50 -9.91 10.67
CA ALA A 56 -10.92 -10.70 9.52
C ALA A 56 -11.97 -9.96 8.67
N SER A 57 -12.96 -9.31 9.30
CA SER A 57 -13.98 -8.52 8.58
C SER A 57 -13.38 -7.28 7.93
N ASN A 58 -12.45 -6.59 8.60
CA ASN A 58 -11.72 -5.46 8.01
C ASN A 58 -10.88 -5.89 6.81
N PHE A 59 -10.20 -7.02 6.89
CA PHE A 59 -9.42 -7.54 5.79
C PHE A 59 -10.29 -7.90 4.57
N GLN A 60 -11.45 -8.54 4.79
CA GLN A 60 -12.41 -8.83 3.73
C GLN A 60 -12.91 -7.54 3.04
N ALA A 61 -13.23 -6.52 3.82
CA ALA A 61 -13.66 -5.23 3.29
C ALA A 61 -12.54 -4.57 2.45
N LEU A 62 -11.29 -4.64 2.91
CA LEU A 62 -10.12 -4.14 2.17
C LEU A 62 -9.89 -4.91 0.86
N GLN A 63 -10.00 -6.23 0.90
CA GLN A 63 -9.88 -7.04 -0.32
C GLN A 63 -10.97 -6.72 -1.34
N LEU A 64 -12.22 -6.60 -0.90
CA LEU A 64 -13.32 -6.20 -1.78
C LEU A 64 -13.09 -4.81 -2.37
N ARG A 65 -12.64 -3.85 -1.56
CA ARG A 65 -12.31 -2.50 -2.04
C ARG A 65 -11.19 -2.53 -3.07
N MET A 66 -10.12 -3.28 -2.82
CA MET A 66 -9.02 -3.45 -3.78
C MET A 66 -9.53 -4.10 -5.07
N GLN A 67 -10.34 -5.14 -4.99
CA GLN A 67 -10.92 -5.80 -6.14
C GLN A 67 -11.77 -4.84 -6.99
N VAL A 68 -12.65 -4.06 -6.37
CA VAL A 68 -13.47 -3.07 -7.07
C VAL A 68 -12.60 -2.04 -7.77
N LEU A 69 -11.62 -1.45 -7.08
CA LEU A 69 -10.73 -0.43 -7.63
C LEU A 69 -9.87 -0.93 -8.78
N THR A 70 -9.43 -2.19 -8.74
CA THR A 70 -8.51 -2.75 -9.72
C THR A 70 -9.21 -3.49 -10.87
N SER A 71 -10.50 -3.87 -10.69
CA SER A 71 -11.26 -4.60 -11.69
C SER A 71 -11.48 -3.81 -12.98
N GLU A 72 -11.66 -2.50 -12.87
CA GLU A 72 -11.81 -1.60 -14.03
C GLU A 72 -10.59 -1.63 -14.95
N PHE A 73 -9.41 -1.86 -14.39
CA PHE A 73 -8.13 -1.92 -15.11
C PHE A 73 -7.64 -3.34 -15.38
N GLY A 74 -8.33 -4.37 -14.89
CA GLY A 74 -7.89 -5.77 -14.98
C GLY A 74 -6.63 -6.09 -14.16
N GLU A 75 -6.31 -5.29 -13.14
CA GLU A 75 -5.03 -5.29 -12.42
C GLU A 75 -5.10 -5.92 -11.01
N PHE A 76 -6.18 -6.65 -10.68
CA PHE A 76 -6.36 -7.22 -9.34
C PHE A 76 -5.25 -8.21 -8.95
N ALA A 77 -4.86 -9.09 -9.86
CA ALA A 77 -3.81 -10.06 -9.58
C ALA A 77 -2.44 -9.39 -9.31
N GLN A 78 -2.13 -8.35 -10.05
CA GLN A 78 -0.90 -7.58 -9.88
C GLN A 78 -0.91 -6.78 -8.56
N ALA A 79 -2.06 -6.22 -8.18
CA ALA A 79 -2.22 -5.55 -6.89
C ALA A 79 -2.03 -6.53 -5.71
N GLN A 80 -2.55 -7.75 -5.82
CA GLN A 80 -2.31 -8.82 -4.83
C GLN A 80 -0.82 -9.22 -4.77
N GLU A 81 -0.16 -9.29 -5.91
CA GLU A 81 1.28 -9.57 -5.96
C GLU A 81 2.09 -8.44 -5.30
N LEU A 82 1.69 -7.17 -5.47
CA LEU A 82 2.31 -6.06 -4.78
C LEU A 82 2.11 -6.15 -3.26
N VAL A 83 0.93 -6.56 -2.79
CA VAL A 83 0.67 -6.84 -1.37
C VAL A 83 1.63 -7.90 -0.84
N ARG A 84 1.81 -9.01 -1.58
CA ARG A 84 2.74 -10.09 -1.20
C ARG A 84 4.19 -9.58 -1.14
N LYS A 85 4.64 -8.86 -2.17
CA LYS A 85 5.98 -8.23 -2.19
C LYS A 85 6.20 -7.29 -0.99
N ALA A 86 5.16 -6.54 -0.61
CA ALA A 86 5.22 -5.64 0.53
C ALA A 86 5.39 -6.39 1.86
N GLN A 87 4.66 -7.49 2.05
CA GLN A 87 4.83 -8.35 3.22
C GLN A 87 6.24 -8.93 3.30
N ASP A 88 6.72 -9.54 2.22
CA ASP A 88 8.01 -10.21 2.18
C ASP A 88 9.18 -9.23 2.38
N LYS A 89 9.12 -8.05 1.75
CA LYS A 89 10.23 -7.08 1.75
C LYS A 89 10.25 -6.19 3.00
N PHE A 90 9.07 -5.82 3.50
CA PHE A 90 8.96 -4.82 4.57
C PHE A 90 8.44 -5.38 5.89
N ASN A 91 8.11 -6.68 5.93
CA ASN A 91 7.53 -7.35 7.10
C ASN A 91 6.21 -6.69 7.56
N LEU A 92 5.41 -6.23 6.61
CA LEU A 92 4.08 -5.69 6.87
C LEU A 92 3.09 -6.83 7.11
N SER A 93 2.12 -6.61 7.98
CA SER A 93 0.98 -7.51 8.09
C SER A 93 0.17 -7.49 6.78
N ILE A 94 -0.60 -8.54 6.51
CA ILE A 94 -1.48 -8.61 5.34
C ILE A 94 -2.47 -7.44 5.29
N VAL A 95 -2.94 -6.97 6.45
CA VAL A 95 -3.87 -5.84 6.56
C VAL A 95 -3.18 -4.53 6.17
N GLU A 96 -2.01 -4.26 6.74
CA GLU A 96 -1.23 -3.04 6.45
C GLU A 96 -0.81 -2.98 4.99
N ALA A 97 -0.32 -4.09 4.45
CA ALA A 97 0.09 -4.17 3.04
C ALA A 97 -1.12 -3.97 2.10
N THR A 98 -2.25 -4.64 2.37
CA THR A 98 -3.48 -4.48 1.57
C THR A 98 -4.03 -3.06 1.66
N GLN A 99 -4.06 -2.47 2.86
CA GLN A 99 -4.50 -1.08 3.05
C GLN A 99 -3.63 -0.12 2.24
N GLY A 100 -2.30 -0.20 2.41
CA GLY A 100 -1.37 0.70 1.72
C GLY A 100 -1.45 0.60 0.20
N VAL A 101 -1.50 -0.62 -0.34
CA VAL A 101 -1.66 -0.84 -1.80
C VAL A 101 -3.01 -0.32 -2.29
N THR A 102 -4.10 -0.58 -1.55
CA THR A 102 -5.44 -0.11 -1.91
C THR A 102 -5.51 1.41 -1.92
N ASP A 103 -4.92 2.07 -0.92
CA ASP A 103 -4.97 3.52 -0.78
C ASP A 103 -4.16 4.25 -1.85
N ILE A 104 -2.95 3.75 -2.19
CA ILE A 104 -2.17 4.35 -3.27
C ILE A 104 -2.84 4.12 -4.63
N PHE A 105 -3.40 2.94 -4.84
CA PHE A 105 -4.11 2.60 -6.07
C PHE A 105 -5.31 3.52 -6.28
N ALA A 106 -6.15 3.67 -5.25
CA ALA A 106 -7.33 4.53 -5.28
C ALA A 106 -7.02 5.99 -5.60
N ARG A 107 -5.83 6.48 -5.23
CA ARG A 107 -5.44 7.89 -5.41
C ARG A 107 -4.70 8.16 -6.71
N LEU A 108 -3.86 7.23 -7.14
CA LEU A 108 -2.97 7.47 -8.28
C LEU A 108 -3.49 6.88 -9.59
N ARG A 109 -4.19 5.74 -9.54
CA ARG A 109 -4.67 5.09 -10.77
C ARG A 109 -5.66 5.94 -11.57
N PRO A 110 -6.64 6.63 -10.94
CA PRO A 110 -7.55 7.53 -11.64
C PRO A 110 -6.86 8.73 -12.30
N LEU A 111 -5.65 9.08 -11.87
CA LEU A 111 -4.83 10.13 -12.47
C LEU A 111 -4.02 9.65 -13.69
N GLY A 112 -4.21 8.40 -14.12
CA GLY A 112 -3.49 7.81 -15.24
C GLY A 112 -2.09 7.29 -14.87
N ILE A 113 -1.71 7.28 -13.60
CA ILE A 113 -0.43 6.72 -13.15
C ILE A 113 -0.46 5.20 -13.38
N SER A 114 0.58 4.68 -14.05
CA SER A 114 0.65 3.26 -14.36
C SER A 114 0.79 2.39 -13.10
N LEU A 115 0.34 1.13 -13.16
CA LEU A 115 0.53 0.18 -12.06
C LEU A 115 2.02 0.03 -11.68
N LYS A 116 2.90 0.04 -12.67
CA LYS A 116 4.35 -0.02 -12.46
C LYS A 116 4.86 1.16 -11.63
N ASP A 117 4.39 2.38 -11.92
CA ASP A 117 4.80 3.57 -11.17
C ASP A 117 4.19 3.58 -9.77
N ILE A 118 2.97 3.05 -9.60
CA ILE A 118 2.33 2.84 -8.31
C ILE A 118 3.14 1.85 -7.47
N GLU A 119 3.53 0.71 -8.04
CA GLU A 119 4.38 -0.29 -7.39
C GLU A 119 5.73 0.32 -6.97
N THR A 120 6.39 1.02 -7.90
CA THR A 120 7.69 1.66 -7.66
C THR A 120 7.58 2.72 -6.55
N THR A 121 6.52 3.51 -6.56
CA THR A 121 6.24 4.53 -5.53
C THR A 121 6.04 3.89 -4.14
N PHE A 122 5.24 2.83 -4.08
CA PHE A 122 4.97 2.12 -2.84
C PHE A 122 6.23 1.47 -2.27
N ILE A 123 7.00 0.79 -3.11
CA ILE A 123 8.26 0.16 -2.71
C ILE A 123 9.30 1.21 -2.30
N GLY A 124 9.44 2.29 -3.06
CA GLY A 124 10.38 3.37 -2.75
C GLY A 124 10.09 4.02 -1.41
N PHE A 125 8.84 4.35 -1.15
CA PHE A 125 8.44 4.91 0.13
C PHE A 125 8.72 3.96 1.30
N ASN A 126 8.29 2.70 1.21
CA ASN A 126 8.50 1.73 2.28
C ASN A 126 9.99 1.42 2.50
N THR A 127 10.82 1.49 1.45
CA THR A 127 12.27 1.40 1.57
C THR A 127 12.83 2.57 2.40
N ILE A 128 12.42 3.80 2.09
CA ILE A 128 12.83 4.99 2.85
C ILE A 128 12.33 4.91 4.29
N ALA A 129 11.08 4.54 4.51
CA ALA A 129 10.47 4.42 5.84
C ALA A 129 11.22 3.39 6.71
N LYS A 130 11.59 2.25 6.12
CA LYS A 130 12.39 1.22 6.80
C LYS A 130 13.79 1.71 7.16
N LEU A 131 14.46 2.42 6.25
CA LEU A 131 15.76 3.03 6.52
C LEU A 131 15.70 4.16 7.54
N ALA A 132 14.54 4.83 7.65
CA ALA A 132 14.26 5.83 8.67
C ALA A 132 13.94 5.23 10.05
N GLY A 133 13.77 3.91 10.15
CA GLY A 133 13.43 3.21 11.38
C GLY A 133 11.97 3.35 11.79
N LEU A 134 11.07 3.76 10.87
CA LEU A 134 9.65 3.86 11.16
C LEU A 134 9.05 2.47 11.40
N ASN A 135 8.19 2.38 12.41
CA ASN A 135 7.33 1.21 12.56
C ASN A 135 6.19 1.23 11.52
N ALA A 136 5.46 0.12 11.39
CA ALA A 136 4.43 -0.05 10.36
C ALA A 136 3.30 1.00 10.47
N THR A 137 2.90 1.37 11.69
CA THR A 137 1.85 2.37 11.93
C THR A 137 2.30 3.77 11.52
N GLU A 138 3.51 4.16 11.89
CA GLU A 138 4.12 5.44 11.50
C GLU A 138 4.30 5.52 9.98
N ALA A 139 4.83 4.47 9.37
CA ALA A 139 4.98 4.38 7.92
C ALA A 139 3.63 4.49 7.20
N SER A 140 2.59 3.83 7.68
CA SER A 140 1.24 3.90 7.11
C SER A 140 0.65 5.31 7.22
N ALA A 141 0.80 5.97 8.36
CA ALA A 141 0.33 7.34 8.56
C ALA A 141 1.04 8.32 7.61
N ALA A 142 2.37 8.27 7.55
CA ALA A 142 3.18 9.09 6.65
C ALA A 142 2.84 8.80 5.17
N PHE A 143 2.65 7.54 4.81
CA PHE A 143 2.27 7.15 3.45
C PHE A 143 0.91 7.71 3.04
N THR A 144 -0.04 7.78 3.96
CA THR A 144 -1.36 8.39 3.71
C THR A 144 -1.21 9.86 3.33
N GLN A 145 -0.38 10.63 4.06
CA GLN A 145 -0.11 12.04 3.75
C GLN A 145 0.59 12.19 2.40
N LEU A 146 1.58 11.34 2.12
CA LEU A 146 2.26 11.32 0.83
C LEU A 146 1.27 11.04 -0.32
N ALA A 147 0.44 10.01 -0.18
CA ALA A 147 -0.54 9.64 -1.19
C ALA A 147 -1.58 10.75 -1.43
N GLN A 148 -1.96 11.51 -0.38
CA GLN A 148 -2.81 12.69 -0.53
C GLN A 148 -2.12 13.78 -1.34
N GLY A 149 -0.87 14.12 -1.03
CA GLY A 149 -0.08 15.08 -1.78
C GLY A 149 0.11 14.66 -3.24
N LEU A 150 0.43 13.39 -3.50
CA LEU A 150 0.54 12.86 -4.85
C LEU A 150 -0.79 12.95 -5.62
N GLY A 151 -1.90 12.61 -4.97
CA GLY A 151 -3.24 12.66 -5.54
C GLY A 151 -3.71 14.10 -5.84
N SER A 152 -3.24 15.11 -5.09
CA SER A 152 -3.52 16.53 -5.37
C SER A 152 -2.62 17.14 -6.46
N GLY A 153 -1.65 16.39 -6.98
CA GLY A 153 -0.69 16.82 -8.00
C GLY A 153 0.56 17.49 -7.45
N ARG A 154 0.64 17.73 -6.14
CA ARG A 154 1.79 18.40 -5.48
C ARG A 154 1.84 18.11 -3.99
N LEU A 155 3.03 18.11 -3.42
CA LEU A 155 3.25 18.01 -1.98
C LEU A 155 3.46 19.41 -1.40
N GLN A 156 2.49 19.86 -0.61
CA GLN A 156 2.52 21.22 -0.02
C GLN A 156 1.77 21.23 1.34
N GLY A 157 1.80 22.38 2.04
CA GLY A 157 0.99 22.58 3.23
C GLY A 157 1.26 21.57 4.35
N ASP A 158 0.18 21.00 4.86
CA ASP A 158 0.23 20.08 5.99
C ASP A 158 0.79 18.70 5.59
N GLU A 159 0.55 18.23 4.36
CA GLU A 159 1.12 17.00 3.84
C GLU A 159 2.64 17.09 3.77
N PHE A 160 3.18 18.22 3.26
CA PHE A 160 4.63 18.44 3.26
C PHE A 160 5.19 18.48 4.67
N ARG A 161 4.53 19.20 5.60
CA ARG A 161 4.97 19.30 7.00
C ARG A 161 5.01 17.94 7.66
N SER A 162 3.94 17.15 7.51
CA SER A 162 3.84 15.82 8.07
C SER A 162 4.96 14.91 7.57
N ILE A 163 5.24 14.94 6.27
CA ILE A 163 6.33 14.16 5.67
C ILE A 163 7.69 14.64 6.14
N ALA A 164 7.89 15.97 6.25
CA ALA A 164 9.15 16.54 6.71
C ALA A 164 9.50 16.15 8.15
N GLU A 165 8.49 16.01 9.00
CA GLU A 165 8.63 15.62 10.40
C GLU A 165 8.80 14.10 10.56
N GLN A 166 8.02 13.29 9.83
CA GLN A 166 7.97 11.85 10.02
C GLN A 166 9.03 11.10 9.18
N VAL A 167 9.33 11.59 7.96
CA VAL A 167 10.21 10.89 7.00
C VAL A 167 11.22 11.87 6.39
N PRO A 168 12.12 12.47 7.18
CA PRO A 168 13.09 13.44 6.66
C PRO A 168 14.00 12.86 5.56
N GLN A 169 14.20 11.54 5.52
CA GLN A 169 14.93 10.85 4.46
C GLN A 169 14.25 10.98 3.08
N LEU A 170 12.92 11.14 3.04
CA LEU A 170 12.23 11.43 1.78
C LEU A 170 12.58 12.82 1.27
N LEU A 171 12.74 13.82 2.16
CA LEU A 171 13.22 15.14 1.76
C LEU A 171 14.63 15.08 1.19
N LYS A 172 15.48 14.22 1.76
CA LYS A 172 16.82 13.99 1.20
C LYS A 172 16.71 13.39 -0.21
N ALA A 173 15.87 12.36 -0.42
CA ALA A 173 15.67 11.77 -1.75
C ALA A 173 15.17 12.80 -2.77
N ILE A 174 14.22 13.67 -2.37
CA ILE A 174 13.74 14.77 -3.21
C ILE A 174 14.84 15.79 -3.49
N SER A 175 15.67 16.12 -2.50
CA SER A 175 16.84 16.99 -2.65
C SER A 175 17.85 16.43 -3.65
N ASP A 176 18.16 15.14 -3.53
CA ASP A 176 19.09 14.44 -4.43
C ASP A 176 18.56 14.33 -5.86
N GLU A 177 17.23 14.22 -6.03
CA GLU A 177 16.58 14.20 -7.36
C GLU A 177 16.54 15.58 -8.00
N THR A 178 16.30 16.62 -7.22
CA THR A 178 16.05 17.98 -7.74
C THR A 178 17.29 18.87 -7.76
N GLY A 179 18.33 18.51 -7.01
CA GLY A 179 19.48 19.40 -6.74
C GLY A 179 19.14 20.56 -5.78
N ILE A 180 17.93 20.60 -5.22
CA ILE A 180 17.49 21.65 -4.29
C ILE A 180 17.88 21.22 -2.87
N ALA A 181 18.62 22.07 -2.15
CA ALA A 181 18.98 21.79 -0.76
C ALA A 181 17.73 21.51 0.10
N SER A 182 17.79 20.46 0.92
CA SER A 182 16.63 20.01 1.75
C SER A 182 16.02 21.15 2.57
N GLY A 183 16.81 22.07 3.10
CA GLY A 183 16.33 23.23 3.84
C GLY A 183 15.52 24.25 3.02
N LYS A 184 15.63 24.22 1.68
CA LYS A 184 14.86 25.06 0.75
C LYS A 184 13.58 24.37 0.22
N LEU A 185 13.41 23.08 0.46
CA LEU A 185 12.24 22.36 -0.02
C LEU A 185 10.92 22.87 0.56
N LYS A 186 10.96 23.42 1.79
CA LYS A 186 9.78 24.07 2.39
C LYS A 186 9.31 25.27 1.56
N ASP A 187 10.22 26.10 1.09
CA ASP A 187 9.87 27.26 0.26
C ASP A 187 9.35 26.82 -1.11
N PHE A 188 9.89 25.72 -1.66
CA PHE A 188 9.42 25.12 -2.89
C PHE A 188 8.01 24.53 -2.71
N ALA A 189 7.78 23.81 -1.61
CA ALA A 189 6.46 23.26 -1.27
C ALA A 189 5.42 24.38 -1.11
N SER A 190 5.74 25.47 -0.39
CA SER A 190 4.83 26.59 -0.18
C SER A 190 4.42 27.29 -1.50
N LYS A 191 5.30 27.27 -2.50
CA LYS A 191 5.04 27.79 -3.85
C LYS A 191 4.35 26.77 -4.76
N GLY A 192 4.03 25.57 -4.28
CA GLY A 192 3.42 24.49 -5.07
C GLY A 192 4.35 23.89 -6.14
N LEU A 193 5.67 24.05 -5.98
CA LEU A 193 6.66 23.59 -6.95
C LEU A 193 7.10 22.14 -6.75
N LEU A 194 6.81 21.52 -5.59
CA LEU A 194 7.03 20.10 -5.36
C LEU A 194 5.90 19.28 -5.99
N ARG A 195 5.95 19.15 -7.30
CA ARG A 195 4.96 18.42 -8.08
C ARG A 195 5.10 16.91 -7.89
N SER A 196 3.99 16.19 -8.10
CA SER A 196 3.94 14.74 -7.92
C SER A 196 4.94 13.99 -8.81
N ASP A 197 5.18 14.46 -10.05
CA ASP A 197 6.16 13.84 -10.93
C ASP A 197 7.60 13.86 -10.37
N ILE A 198 7.98 14.91 -9.66
CA ILE A 198 9.29 15.01 -9.00
C ILE A 198 9.38 13.98 -7.87
N ILE A 199 8.33 13.87 -7.08
CA ILE A 199 8.28 12.95 -5.93
C ILE A 199 8.28 11.50 -6.41
N LEU A 200 7.52 11.19 -7.47
CA LEU A 200 7.50 9.86 -8.07
C LEU A 200 8.89 9.44 -8.56
N ARG A 201 9.66 10.36 -9.20
CA ARG A 201 11.04 10.07 -9.61
C ARG A 201 11.98 9.86 -8.42
N ALA A 202 11.88 10.69 -7.38
CA ALA A 202 12.68 10.53 -6.16
C ALA A 202 12.42 9.16 -5.50
N LEU A 203 11.15 8.73 -5.46
CA LEU A 203 10.76 7.43 -4.90
C LEU A 203 11.22 6.26 -5.79
N ALA A 204 11.18 6.41 -7.12
CA ALA A 204 11.68 5.40 -8.05
C ALA A 204 13.19 5.17 -7.83
N LYS A 205 13.96 6.25 -7.74
CA LYS A 205 15.41 6.18 -7.46
C LYS A 205 15.68 5.53 -6.09
N ALA A 206 14.92 5.89 -5.06
CA ALA A 206 15.03 5.26 -3.75
C ALA A 206 14.68 3.76 -3.74
N ALA A 207 13.74 3.33 -4.58
CA ALA A 207 13.40 1.91 -4.74
C ALA A 207 14.58 1.12 -5.34
N GLU A 208 15.26 1.67 -6.35
CA GLU A 208 16.41 1.06 -7.01
C GLU A 208 17.64 1.03 -6.08
N GLU A 209 17.99 2.15 -5.46
CA GLU A 209 19.13 2.24 -4.52
C GLU A 209 18.91 1.36 -3.28
N GLY A 210 17.67 1.31 -2.77
CA GLY A 210 17.34 0.49 -1.61
C GLY A 210 17.40 -1.00 -1.91
N ALA A 211 17.04 -1.43 -3.12
CA ALA A 211 17.17 -2.83 -3.54
C ALA A 211 18.65 -3.25 -3.52
N ASN A 212 19.55 -2.39 -4.00
CA ASN A 212 20.99 -2.63 -4.02
C ASN A 212 21.59 -2.67 -2.60
N LYS A 213 21.17 -1.78 -1.70
CA LYS A 213 21.63 -1.74 -0.30
C LYS A 213 21.16 -2.95 0.51
N ILE A 214 19.91 -3.35 0.35
CA ILE A 214 19.36 -4.52 1.05
C ILE A 214 20.04 -5.80 0.56
N GLY A 215 20.28 -5.94 -0.76
CA GLY A 215 21.04 -7.05 -1.34
C GLY A 215 22.46 -7.12 -0.74
N ALA A 216 23.18 -6.02 -0.71
CA ALA A 216 24.53 -5.98 -0.16
C ALA A 216 24.61 -6.33 1.34
N ILE A 217 23.59 -5.97 2.13
CA ILE A 217 23.51 -6.34 3.57
C ILE A 217 23.21 -7.83 3.73
N MET A 218 22.37 -8.40 2.88
CA MET A 218 22.06 -9.84 2.92
C MET A 218 23.27 -10.69 2.49
N ASP A 219 24.02 -10.23 1.49
CA ASP A 219 25.24 -10.91 1.02
C ASP A 219 26.42 -10.80 2.01
N ALA A 220 26.42 -9.77 2.85
CA ALA A 220 27.44 -9.54 3.87
C ALA A 220 27.12 -10.19 5.24
N SER A 221 25.94 -10.79 5.40
CA SER A 221 25.57 -11.52 6.62
C SER A 221 26.01 -12.97 6.51
N PRO A 222 26.91 -13.46 7.42
CA PRO A 222 27.41 -14.81 7.41
C PRO A 222 26.33 -15.85 7.72
#